data_2362bce6aa7b0947239af631bca3b08c
#
_entry.id   2362bce6aa7b0947239af631bca3b08c
#
_cell.length_a   1.000
_cell.length_b   1.000
_cell.length_c   1.000
_cell.angle_alpha   90.00
_cell.angle_beta   90.00
_cell.angle_gamma   90.00
#
_symmetry.space_group_name_H-M   'P 1'
#
loop_
_entity.id
_entity.type
_entity.pdbx_description
1 polymer ?
#
loop_
_entity_poly.entity_id
_entity_poly.type
_entity_poly.pdbx_seq_one_letter_code
_entity_poly.pdbx_strand_id
1 'polypeptide(L)'
;MIYLNKLLPIFASPLGLISFLIILGIFTKRMFYIVTAVLLLWVTSLPIVSNSLLGFLERNYQVQTLNNVEDHDTVVVLSGMVRTIQNNGEVYYEFGEAVDRILAGISLIKDGKADRMILTRGQLPWSLGVPEGEFLSNFAEMNGVEAAKITLTRVVQNTDDEAKAIAELITSKEKLILVTSAFHMPRARKVFENQNILVTEFPVDFLSGASKLGILDFLPNATAFKNSSFFVREMIGRAYYSLKY
;
A
#
# COMPACT_ATOMS: atom_id res chain seq x y z
N MET A 1 11.66 -17.36 -1.50
CA MET A 1 10.20 -17.11 -1.36
C MET A 1 9.75 -15.74 -1.86
N ILE A 2 10.49 -14.64 -1.61
CA ILE A 2 10.03 -13.28 -1.98
C ILE A 2 9.77 -13.09 -3.48
N TYR A 3 10.62 -13.68 -4.36
CA TYR A 3 10.44 -13.62 -5.81
C TYR A 3 9.14 -14.29 -6.27
N LEU A 4 8.80 -15.45 -5.73
CA LEU A 4 7.57 -16.17 -6.09
C LEU A 4 6.31 -15.37 -5.71
N ASN A 5 6.32 -14.76 -4.52
CA ASN A 5 5.22 -13.89 -4.05
C ASN A 5 5.06 -12.62 -4.89
N LYS A 6 6.12 -12.18 -5.59
CA LYS A 6 6.07 -11.03 -6.51
C LYS A 6 5.69 -11.43 -7.94
N LEU A 7 6.05 -12.65 -8.38
CA LEU A 7 5.75 -13.14 -9.74
C LEU A 7 4.28 -13.54 -9.91
N LEU A 8 3.69 -14.25 -8.93
CA LEU A 8 2.30 -14.70 -9.02
C LEU A 8 1.31 -13.57 -9.35
N PRO A 9 1.35 -12.41 -8.68
CA PRO A 9 0.47 -11.29 -9.01
C PRO A 9 0.67 -10.72 -10.42
N ILE A 10 1.87 -10.84 -11.00
CA ILE A 10 2.16 -10.37 -12.36
C ILE A 10 1.38 -11.20 -13.38
N PHE A 11 1.43 -12.52 -13.27
CA PHE A 11 0.70 -13.42 -14.17
C PHE A 11 -0.82 -13.33 -14.01
N ALA A 12 -1.29 -13.15 -12.77
CA ALA A 12 -2.72 -12.99 -12.48
C ALA A 12 -3.25 -11.58 -12.74
N SER A 13 -2.36 -10.60 -13.00
CA SER A 13 -2.77 -9.23 -13.34
C SER A 13 -3.55 -9.18 -14.65
N PRO A 14 -4.38 -8.14 -14.88
CA PRO A 14 -5.05 -7.93 -16.17
C PRO A 14 -4.08 -7.99 -17.35
N LEU A 15 -2.88 -7.39 -17.20
CA LEU A 15 -1.86 -7.42 -18.26
C LEU A 15 -1.35 -8.83 -18.55
N GLY A 16 -1.06 -9.62 -17.50
CA GLY A 16 -0.63 -11.01 -17.65
C GLY A 16 -1.68 -11.87 -18.34
N LEU A 17 -2.94 -11.75 -17.91
CA LEU A 17 -4.07 -12.49 -18.48
C LEU A 17 -4.34 -12.10 -19.94
N ILE A 18 -4.34 -10.80 -20.25
CA ILE A 18 -4.49 -10.28 -21.63
C ILE A 18 -3.37 -10.82 -22.53
N SER A 19 -2.12 -10.74 -22.06
CA SER A 19 -0.97 -11.26 -22.82
C SER A 19 -1.09 -12.76 -23.08
N PHE A 20 -1.46 -13.53 -22.07
CA PHE A 20 -1.71 -14.97 -22.19
C PHE A 20 -2.81 -15.28 -23.22
N LEU A 21 -3.95 -14.57 -23.17
CA LEU A 21 -5.05 -14.77 -24.10
C LEU A 21 -4.66 -14.43 -25.55
N ILE A 22 -3.87 -13.37 -25.77
CA ILE A 22 -3.36 -13.02 -27.11
C ILE A 22 -2.46 -14.15 -27.64
N ILE A 23 -1.49 -14.59 -26.83
CA ILE A 23 -0.58 -15.68 -27.20
C ILE A 23 -1.37 -16.94 -27.53
N LEU A 24 -2.30 -17.34 -26.67
CA LEU A 24 -3.16 -18.51 -26.88
C LEU A 24 -3.98 -18.39 -28.16
N GLY A 25 -4.53 -17.21 -28.45
CA GLY A 25 -5.29 -16.92 -29.66
C GLY A 25 -4.46 -17.09 -30.95
N ILE A 26 -3.21 -16.61 -30.89
CA ILE A 26 -2.27 -16.75 -32.02
C ILE A 26 -1.92 -18.22 -32.26
N PHE A 27 -1.53 -18.97 -31.20
CA PHE A 27 -1.16 -20.38 -31.32
C PHE A 27 -2.31 -21.27 -31.75
N THR A 28 -3.51 -21.05 -31.21
CA THR A 28 -4.70 -21.85 -31.52
C THR A 28 -5.41 -21.38 -32.79
N LYS A 29 -5.01 -20.23 -33.35
CA LYS A 29 -5.68 -19.54 -34.48
C LYS A 29 -7.17 -19.26 -34.21
N ARG A 30 -7.56 -19.08 -32.94
CA ARG A 30 -8.93 -18.81 -32.53
C ARG A 30 -9.12 -17.36 -32.17
N MET A 31 -9.83 -16.62 -33.01
CA MET A 31 -10.17 -15.21 -32.79
C MET A 31 -10.89 -14.94 -31.47
N PHE A 32 -11.61 -15.92 -30.93
CA PHE A 32 -12.30 -15.79 -29.64
C PHE A 32 -11.38 -15.30 -28.51
N TYR A 33 -10.18 -15.87 -28.37
CA TYR A 33 -9.23 -15.46 -27.32
C TYR A 33 -8.72 -14.02 -27.54
N ILE A 34 -8.48 -13.63 -28.78
CA ILE A 34 -8.02 -12.27 -29.14
C ILE A 34 -9.12 -11.25 -28.82
N VAL A 35 -10.36 -11.52 -29.23
CA VAL A 35 -11.51 -10.65 -28.93
C VAL A 35 -11.71 -10.53 -27.42
N THR A 36 -11.64 -11.64 -26.69
CA THR A 36 -11.74 -11.63 -25.21
C THR A 36 -10.63 -10.77 -24.58
N ALA A 37 -9.39 -10.87 -25.07
CA ALA A 37 -8.27 -10.06 -24.60
C ALA A 37 -8.52 -8.55 -24.81
N VAL A 38 -9.02 -8.18 -26.00
CA VAL A 38 -9.35 -6.78 -26.34
C VAL A 38 -10.49 -6.26 -25.45
N LEU A 39 -11.53 -7.05 -25.25
CA LEU A 39 -12.63 -6.68 -24.35
C LEU A 39 -12.17 -6.52 -22.89
N LEU A 40 -11.31 -7.43 -22.42
CA LEU A 40 -10.73 -7.34 -21.07
C LEU A 40 -9.88 -6.09 -20.93
N LEU A 41 -9.02 -5.79 -21.92
CA LEU A 41 -8.23 -4.56 -21.94
C LEU A 41 -9.13 -3.32 -21.89
N TRP A 42 -10.16 -3.29 -22.72
CA TRP A 42 -11.12 -2.17 -22.76
C TRP A 42 -11.80 -1.96 -21.40
N VAL A 43 -12.40 -3.00 -20.84
CA VAL A 43 -13.16 -2.93 -19.57
C VAL A 43 -12.24 -2.52 -18.41
N THR A 44 -11.06 -3.13 -18.30
CA THR A 44 -10.13 -2.81 -17.21
C THR A 44 -9.47 -1.45 -17.35
N SER A 45 -9.57 -0.81 -18.51
CA SER A 45 -9.08 0.55 -18.78
C SER A 45 -10.14 1.64 -18.56
N LEU A 46 -11.38 1.29 -18.24
CA LEU A 46 -12.44 2.27 -17.98
C LEU A 46 -12.34 2.87 -16.57
N PRO A 47 -12.33 4.21 -16.41
CA PRO A 47 -12.33 4.87 -15.10
C PRO A 47 -13.50 4.43 -14.21
N ILE A 48 -14.71 4.31 -14.76
CA ILE A 48 -15.88 3.86 -14.00
C ILE A 48 -15.67 2.47 -13.38
N VAL A 49 -15.01 1.56 -14.09
CA VAL A 49 -14.69 0.21 -13.58
C VAL A 49 -13.60 0.30 -12.52
N SER A 50 -12.49 0.96 -12.82
CA SER A 50 -11.36 1.06 -11.88
C SER A 50 -11.72 1.78 -10.58
N ASN A 51 -12.51 2.88 -10.64
CA ASN A 51 -12.98 3.59 -9.45
C ASN A 51 -13.92 2.72 -8.61
N SER A 52 -14.81 1.94 -9.26
CA SER A 52 -15.67 1.00 -8.54
C SER A 52 -14.88 -0.10 -7.84
N LEU A 53 -13.82 -0.61 -8.48
CA LEU A 53 -12.93 -1.62 -7.91
C LEU A 53 -12.12 -1.05 -6.71
N LEU A 54 -11.60 0.16 -6.83
CA LEU A 54 -10.91 0.84 -5.72
C LEU A 54 -11.87 1.14 -4.57
N GLY A 55 -13.06 1.67 -4.85
CA GLY A 55 -14.09 1.91 -3.85
C GLY A 55 -14.50 0.62 -3.11
N PHE A 56 -14.51 -0.52 -3.80
CA PHE A 56 -14.73 -1.82 -3.15
C PHE A 56 -13.61 -2.18 -2.16
N LEU A 57 -12.34 -1.87 -2.48
CA LEU A 57 -11.22 -2.10 -1.55
C LEU A 57 -11.34 -1.27 -0.27
N GLU A 58 -11.83 -0.05 -0.39
CA GLU A 58 -11.85 0.98 0.66
C GLU A 58 -13.19 1.13 1.36
N ARG A 59 -14.24 0.40 0.92
CA ARG A 59 -15.64 0.56 1.34
C ARG A 59 -15.91 0.55 2.85
N ASN A 60 -15.02 -0.06 3.62
CA ASN A 60 -15.17 -0.18 5.08
C ASN A 60 -14.49 0.98 5.82
N TYR A 61 -13.87 1.91 5.11
CA TYR A 61 -13.08 3.00 5.66
C TYR A 61 -13.62 4.35 5.25
N GLN A 62 -13.46 5.30 6.15
CA GLN A 62 -13.78 6.70 5.93
C GLN A 62 -12.58 7.55 6.33
N VAL A 63 -12.44 8.73 5.72
CA VAL A 63 -11.42 9.69 6.12
C VAL A 63 -11.64 10.06 7.58
N GLN A 64 -10.63 9.86 8.40
CA GLN A 64 -10.64 10.21 9.81
C GLN A 64 -10.01 11.58 10.03
N THR A 65 -10.56 12.32 11.00
CA THR A 65 -9.97 13.56 11.49
C THR A 65 -9.25 13.31 12.81
N LEU A 66 -8.20 14.05 13.08
CA LEU A 66 -7.40 13.91 14.31
C LEU A 66 -8.24 14.05 15.58
N ASN A 67 -9.28 14.90 15.54
CA ASN A 67 -10.18 15.13 16.68
C ASN A 67 -10.99 13.90 17.10
N ASN A 68 -11.17 12.95 16.21
CA ASN A 68 -11.93 11.71 16.45
C ASN A 68 -11.05 10.57 16.96
N VAL A 69 -9.74 10.79 17.07
CA VAL A 69 -8.79 9.78 17.54
C VAL A 69 -8.54 9.97 19.03
N GLU A 70 -8.72 8.90 19.79
CA GLU A 70 -8.32 8.86 21.19
C GLU A 70 -6.79 8.88 21.31
N ASP A 71 -6.30 9.20 22.50
CA ASP A 71 -4.86 9.21 22.76
C ASP A 71 -4.32 7.80 22.89
N HIS A 72 -3.16 7.54 22.31
CA HIS A 72 -2.47 6.27 22.22
C HIS A 72 -1.01 6.41 22.63
N ASP A 73 -0.34 5.29 22.88
CA ASP A 73 1.08 5.30 23.24
C ASP A 73 1.95 5.46 21.99
N THR A 74 1.59 4.81 20.90
CA THR A 74 2.43 4.71 19.70
C THR A 74 1.63 4.84 18.41
N VAL A 75 2.15 5.63 17.47
CA VAL A 75 1.73 5.60 16.06
C VAL A 75 2.74 4.77 15.25
N VAL A 76 2.22 3.82 14.49
CA VAL A 76 2.99 2.96 13.57
C VAL A 76 2.69 3.38 12.14
N VAL A 77 3.73 3.76 11.38
CA VAL A 77 3.60 4.14 9.96
C VAL A 77 4.28 3.07 9.11
N LEU A 78 3.49 2.39 8.28
CA LEU A 78 4.00 1.35 7.38
C LEU A 78 4.69 1.98 6.16
N SER A 79 5.79 1.36 5.74
CA SER A 79 6.57 1.75 4.56
C SER A 79 5.82 1.57 3.22
N GLY A 80 6.46 1.93 2.12
CA GLY A 80 5.95 1.79 0.75
C GLY A 80 5.52 3.11 0.12
N MET A 81 6.09 4.24 0.56
CA MET A 81 5.80 5.58 0.07
C MET A 81 7.03 6.29 -0.51
N VAL A 82 8.20 5.64 -0.52
CA VAL A 82 9.45 6.22 -1.05
C VAL A 82 9.95 5.40 -2.23
N ARG A 83 10.44 6.08 -3.25
CA ARG A 83 11.16 5.48 -4.38
C ARG A 83 12.58 6.02 -4.45
N THR A 84 13.50 5.17 -4.85
CA THR A 84 14.89 5.56 -5.08
C THR A 84 15.11 5.92 -6.55
N ILE A 85 15.85 6.99 -6.79
CA ILE A 85 16.29 7.43 -8.12
C ILE A 85 17.80 7.42 -8.12
N GLN A 86 18.40 6.89 -9.19
CA GLN A 86 19.84 6.93 -9.38
C GLN A 86 20.18 8.00 -10.45
N ASN A 87 21.02 8.94 -10.09
CA ASN A 87 21.54 9.95 -11.00
C ASN A 87 23.04 10.15 -10.75
N ASN A 88 23.84 10.08 -11.81
CA ASN A 88 25.32 10.22 -11.76
C ASN A 88 26.02 9.31 -10.74
N GLY A 89 25.48 8.11 -10.49
CA GLY A 89 26.03 7.16 -9.52
C GLY A 89 25.57 7.38 -8.08
N GLU A 90 24.88 8.46 -7.79
CA GLU A 90 24.29 8.77 -6.48
C GLU A 90 22.83 8.32 -6.40
N VAL A 91 22.36 7.99 -5.19
CA VAL A 91 20.99 7.57 -4.92
C VAL A 91 20.23 8.71 -4.25
N TYR A 92 19.11 9.07 -4.85
CA TYR A 92 18.18 10.07 -4.34
C TYR A 92 16.86 9.42 -3.95
N TYR A 93 16.11 10.09 -3.08
CA TYR A 93 14.83 9.61 -2.57
C TYR A 93 13.73 10.58 -2.92
N GLU A 94 12.62 10.06 -3.42
CA GLU A 94 11.41 10.84 -3.71
C GLU A 94 10.19 10.17 -3.11
N PHE A 95 9.22 10.99 -2.70
CA PHE A 95 7.92 10.48 -2.29
C PHE A 95 7.14 9.91 -3.47
N GLY A 96 6.49 8.78 -3.24
CA GLY A 96 5.46 8.20 -4.11
C GLY A 96 4.06 8.65 -3.72
N GLU A 97 3.07 7.93 -4.25
CA GLU A 97 1.65 8.26 -4.08
C GLU A 97 1.19 8.17 -2.61
N ALA A 98 1.77 7.30 -1.79
CA ALA A 98 1.33 7.03 -0.41
C ALA A 98 1.98 7.96 0.65
N VAL A 99 2.46 9.16 0.28
CA VAL A 99 3.07 10.14 1.19
C VAL A 99 2.14 10.54 2.34
N ASP A 100 0.84 10.45 2.17
CA ASP A 100 -0.16 10.74 3.18
C ASP A 100 0.05 9.94 4.48
N ARG A 101 0.69 8.77 4.41
CA ARG A 101 1.00 7.95 5.60
C ARG A 101 1.95 8.66 6.55
N ILE A 102 3.10 9.17 6.06
CA ILE A 102 4.05 9.87 6.92
C ILE A 102 3.49 11.22 7.38
N LEU A 103 2.74 11.93 6.54
CA LEU A 103 2.11 13.20 6.91
C LEU A 103 1.10 13.00 8.04
N ALA A 104 0.28 11.94 7.97
CA ALA A 104 -0.66 11.60 9.04
C ALA A 104 0.08 11.20 10.33
N GLY A 105 1.14 10.39 10.24
CA GLY A 105 1.95 10.03 11.40
C GLY A 105 2.55 11.25 12.11
N ILE A 106 3.12 12.18 11.35
CA ILE A 106 3.65 13.45 11.88
C ILE A 106 2.53 14.27 12.56
N SER A 107 1.36 14.38 11.92
CA SER A 107 0.24 15.11 12.47
C SER A 107 -0.26 14.50 13.79
N LEU A 108 -0.37 13.17 13.87
CA LEU A 108 -0.77 12.45 15.09
C LEU A 108 0.19 12.73 16.26
N ILE A 109 1.50 12.76 16.01
CA ILE A 109 2.50 13.10 17.05
C ILE A 109 2.41 14.56 17.47
N LYS A 110 2.28 15.48 16.51
CA LYS A 110 2.23 16.93 16.80
C LYS A 110 0.96 17.36 17.54
N ASP A 111 -0.15 16.68 17.28
CA ASP A 111 -1.42 16.90 17.97
C ASP A 111 -1.52 16.14 19.32
N GLY A 112 -0.43 15.46 19.73
CA GLY A 112 -0.39 14.74 21.00
C GLY A 112 -1.26 13.48 21.04
N LYS A 113 -1.62 12.92 19.86
CA LYS A 113 -2.43 11.70 19.75
C LYS A 113 -1.62 10.42 19.97
N ALA A 114 -0.31 10.52 19.93
CA ALA A 114 0.61 9.46 20.31
C ALA A 114 1.91 10.04 20.86
N ASP A 115 2.53 9.33 21.82
CA ASP A 115 3.76 9.76 22.48
C ASP A 115 5.00 9.50 21.64
N ARG A 116 4.99 8.40 20.85
CA ARG A 116 6.10 8.02 19.96
C ARG A 116 5.62 7.53 18.60
N MET A 117 6.54 7.53 17.63
CA MET A 117 6.32 7.04 16.27
C MET A 117 7.26 5.87 15.96
N ILE A 118 6.73 4.79 15.44
CA ILE A 118 7.52 3.71 14.85
C ILE A 118 7.40 3.78 13.33
N LEU A 119 8.54 3.91 12.63
CA LEU A 119 8.63 3.87 11.18
C LEU A 119 9.20 2.53 10.73
N THR A 120 8.54 1.84 9.81
CA THR A 120 9.05 0.59 9.29
C THR A 120 10.13 0.82 8.23
N ARG A 121 11.23 0.04 8.32
CA ARG A 121 12.40 0.15 7.43
C ARG A 121 12.23 -0.75 6.21
N GLY A 122 11.25 -0.43 5.35
CA GLY A 122 11.02 -1.17 4.12
C GLY A 122 12.21 -1.10 3.18
N GLN A 123 12.73 -2.27 2.76
CA GLN A 123 13.76 -2.38 1.74
C GLN A 123 13.67 -3.73 1.03
N LEU A 124 13.52 -3.71 -0.28
CA LEU A 124 13.57 -4.94 -1.07
C LEU A 124 15.03 -5.32 -1.39
N PRO A 125 15.34 -6.62 -1.61
CA PRO A 125 16.72 -7.06 -1.87
C PRO A 125 17.40 -6.41 -3.08
N TRP A 126 16.63 -5.86 -3.99
CA TRP A 126 17.11 -5.17 -5.19
C TRP A 126 17.02 -3.64 -5.11
N SER A 127 16.54 -3.10 -3.98
CA SER A 127 16.50 -1.65 -3.78
C SER A 127 17.90 -1.11 -3.50
N LEU A 128 18.19 0.05 -4.05
CA LEU A 128 19.44 0.78 -3.79
C LEU A 128 19.27 1.74 -2.62
N GLY A 129 20.38 2.14 -2.02
CA GLY A 129 20.41 3.12 -0.94
C GLY A 129 20.05 2.58 0.42
N VAL A 130 19.66 3.48 1.33
CA VAL A 130 19.25 3.15 2.70
C VAL A 130 17.79 2.67 2.74
N PRO A 131 17.39 1.90 3.76
CA PRO A 131 15.98 1.56 3.97
C PRO A 131 15.10 2.80 4.09
N GLU A 132 13.84 2.66 3.70
CA GLU A 132 12.89 3.78 3.62
C GLU A 132 12.71 4.52 4.95
N GLY A 133 12.73 3.81 6.07
CA GLY A 133 12.54 4.38 7.40
C GLY A 133 13.54 5.46 7.77
N GLU A 134 14.80 5.38 7.30
CA GLU A 134 15.82 6.41 7.52
C GLU A 134 15.46 7.73 6.84
N PHE A 135 15.02 7.66 5.60
CA PHE A 135 14.55 8.86 4.88
C PHE A 135 13.31 9.46 5.54
N LEU A 136 12.37 8.62 5.98
CA LEU A 136 11.14 9.06 6.64
C LEU A 136 11.41 9.65 8.03
N SER A 137 12.39 9.11 8.79
CA SER A 137 12.82 9.67 10.07
C SER A 137 13.34 11.09 9.90
N ASN A 138 14.29 11.27 8.98
CA ASN A 138 14.82 12.59 8.67
C ASN A 138 13.70 13.58 8.24
N PHE A 139 12.76 13.12 7.43
CA PHE A 139 11.63 13.93 7.00
C PHE A 139 10.72 14.31 8.18
N ALA A 140 10.43 13.39 9.10
CA ALA A 140 9.63 13.67 10.28
C ALA A 140 10.33 14.68 11.21
N GLU A 141 11.65 14.54 11.42
CA GLU A 141 12.45 15.49 12.21
C GLU A 141 12.44 16.91 11.59
N MET A 142 12.62 17.01 10.28
CA MET A 142 12.54 18.29 9.56
C MET A 142 11.15 18.94 9.68
N ASN A 143 10.10 18.14 9.92
CA ASN A 143 8.73 18.60 10.15
C ASN A 143 8.36 18.76 11.63
N GLY A 144 9.33 18.75 12.54
CA GLY A 144 9.17 19.12 13.93
C GLY A 144 8.82 17.96 14.87
N VAL A 145 9.01 16.71 14.46
CA VAL A 145 8.95 15.57 15.38
C VAL A 145 10.32 15.41 16.04
N GLU A 146 10.35 15.35 17.38
CA GLU A 146 11.60 15.14 18.10
C GLU A 146 12.21 13.78 17.79
N ALA A 147 13.51 13.72 17.50
CA ALA A 147 14.22 12.47 17.18
C ALA A 147 14.04 11.40 18.27
N ALA A 148 13.96 11.81 19.54
CA ALA A 148 13.73 10.91 20.66
C ALA A 148 12.36 10.20 20.62
N LYS A 149 11.40 10.73 19.88
CA LYS A 149 10.07 10.14 19.70
C LYS A 149 10.03 9.17 18.51
N ILE A 150 11.07 9.07 17.70
CA ILE A 150 11.09 8.24 16.50
C ILE A 150 11.87 6.95 16.79
N THR A 151 11.26 5.83 16.47
CA THR A 151 11.89 4.50 16.55
C THR A 151 11.83 3.84 15.18
N LEU A 152 12.93 3.25 14.74
CA LEU A 152 13.00 2.51 13.49
C LEU A 152 12.95 1.00 13.75
N THR A 153 12.21 0.26 12.94
CA THR A 153 12.24 -1.21 12.99
C THR A 153 13.57 -1.74 12.44
N ARG A 154 13.84 -3.03 12.57
CA ARG A 154 14.80 -3.70 11.67
C ARG A 154 14.36 -3.59 10.20
N VAL A 155 15.24 -3.90 9.27
CA VAL A 155 14.89 -3.94 7.83
C VAL A 155 13.82 -5.00 7.59
N VAL A 156 12.78 -4.63 6.82
CA VAL A 156 11.61 -5.44 6.51
C VAL A 156 11.32 -5.49 5.02
N GLN A 157 10.72 -6.58 4.52
CA GLN A 157 10.53 -6.80 3.09
C GLN A 157 9.05 -6.96 2.68
N ASN A 158 8.16 -7.15 3.63
CA ASN A 158 6.75 -7.38 3.43
C ASN A 158 5.95 -7.09 4.73
N THR A 159 4.62 -7.04 4.63
CA THR A 159 3.75 -6.70 5.76
C THR A 159 3.84 -7.66 6.95
N ASP A 160 4.13 -8.94 6.73
CA ASP A 160 4.36 -9.91 7.80
C ASP A 160 5.65 -9.60 8.59
N ASP A 161 6.72 -9.23 7.87
CA ASP A 161 7.97 -8.77 8.49
C ASP A 161 7.77 -7.46 9.26
N GLU A 162 6.93 -6.53 8.73
CA GLU A 162 6.61 -5.28 9.42
C GLU A 162 5.94 -5.56 10.75
N ALA A 163 4.89 -6.38 10.78
CA ALA A 163 4.18 -6.69 12.02
C ALA A 163 5.08 -7.41 13.05
N LYS A 164 5.93 -8.34 12.60
CA LYS A 164 6.90 -9.01 13.47
C LYS A 164 7.93 -8.05 14.05
N ALA A 165 8.47 -7.16 13.21
CA ALA A 165 9.45 -6.18 13.65
C ALA A 165 8.86 -5.16 14.63
N ILE A 166 7.57 -4.84 14.49
CA ILE A 166 6.86 -3.99 15.43
C ILE A 166 6.60 -4.74 16.74
N ALA A 167 6.23 -6.04 16.70
CA ALA A 167 6.06 -6.86 17.89
C ALA A 167 7.32 -6.93 18.76
N GLU A 168 8.52 -6.80 18.18
CA GLU A 168 9.80 -6.75 18.88
C GLU A 168 10.02 -5.44 19.66
N LEU A 169 9.31 -4.36 19.31
CA LEU A 169 9.52 -3.00 19.83
C LEU A 169 8.44 -2.53 20.81
N ILE A 170 7.33 -3.25 20.90
CA ILE A 170 6.16 -2.87 21.69
C ILE A 170 5.94 -3.80 22.86
N THR A 171 5.19 -3.33 23.84
CA THR A 171 4.67 -4.15 24.95
C THR A 171 3.24 -4.61 24.66
N SER A 172 2.80 -5.71 25.30
CA SER A 172 1.44 -6.26 25.10
C SER A 172 0.29 -5.36 25.58
N LYS A 173 0.59 -4.31 26.33
CA LYS A 173 -0.41 -3.36 26.85
C LYS A 173 -0.46 -2.05 26.07
N GLU A 174 0.44 -1.87 25.12
CA GLU A 174 0.60 -0.62 24.38
C GLU A 174 -0.53 -0.41 23.37
N LYS A 175 -1.13 0.76 23.41
CA LYS A 175 -2.19 1.17 22.46
C LYS A 175 -1.54 1.72 21.20
N LEU A 176 -1.86 1.13 20.06
CA LEU A 176 -1.24 1.45 18.78
C LEU A 176 -2.24 2.06 17.80
N ILE A 177 -1.84 3.16 17.16
CA ILE A 177 -2.48 3.63 15.92
C ILE A 177 -1.69 3.09 14.74
N LEU A 178 -2.35 2.38 13.84
CA LEU A 178 -1.76 1.88 12.61
C LEU A 178 -2.13 2.80 11.44
N VAL A 179 -1.11 3.44 10.84
CA VAL A 179 -1.27 4.32 9.69
C VAL A 179 -0.79 3.60 8.43
N THR A 180 -1.70 3.42 7.50
CA THR A 180 -1.41 2.90 6.15
C THR A 180 -2.52 3.31 5.18
N SER A 181 -2.34 3.03 3.87
CA SER A 181 -3.36 3.34 2.87
C SER A 181 -4.66 2.57 3.13
N ALA A 182 -5.80 3.22 2.88
CA ALA A 182 -7.12 2.66 3.12
C ALA A 182 -7.35 1.30 2.43
N PHE A 183 -6.91 1.17 1.18
CA PHE A 183 -6.98 -0.10 0.44
C PHE A 183 -6.15 -1.22 1.08
N HIS A 184 -5.05 -0.87 1.76
CA HIS A 184 -4.12 -1.81 2.38
C HIS A 184 -4.52 -2.19 3.81
N MET A 185 -5.27 -1.35 4.49
CA MET A 185 -5.61 -1.48 5.91
C MET A 185 -6.20 -2.85 6.28
N PRO A 186 -7.16 -3.44 5.52
CA PRO A 186 -7.72 -4.75 5.89
C PRO A 186 -6.67 -5.86 5.96
N ARG A 187 -5.69 -5.83 5.05
CA ARG A 187 -4.60 -6.80 5.02
C ARG A 187 -3.59 -6.55 6.14
N ALA A 188 -3.20 -5.29 6.36
CA ALA A 188 -2.29 -4.91 7.43
C ALA A 188 -2.87 -5.30 8.80
N ARG A 189 -4.10 -4.88 9.10
CA ARG A 189 -4.81 -5.24 10.34
C ARG A 189 -4.77 -6.73 10.61
N LYS A 190 -5.16 -7.56 9.63
CA LYS A 190 -5.19 -9.02 9.80
C LYS A 190 -3.81 -9.60 10.16
N VAL A 191 -2.75 -9.08 9.54
CA VAL A 191 -1.37 -9.51 9.82
C VAL A 191 -0.94 -9.11 11.23
N PHE A 192 -1.31 -7.91 11.71
CA PHE A 192 -1.06 -7.44 13.07
C PHE A 192 -1.83 -8.27 14.11
N GLU A 193 -3.12 -8.51 13.88
CA GLU A 193 -3.95 -9.36 14.74
C GLU A 193 -3.36 -10.76 14.90
N ASN A 194 -2.75 -11.32 13.85
CA ASN A 194 -2.08 -12.63 13.92
C ASN A 194 -0.77 -12.61 14.75
N GLN A 195 -0.18 -11.45 14.97
CA GLN A 195 0.91 -11.25 15.94
C GLN A 195 0.40 -10.90 17.35
N ASN A 196 -0.92 -11.03 17.61
CA ASN A 196 -1.60 -10.60 18.84
C ASN A 196 -1.46 -9.10 19.13
N ILE A 197 -1.33 -8.29 18.08
CA ILE A 197 -1.27 -6.84 18.18
C ILE A 197 -2.62 -6.25 17.76
N LEU A 198 -3.33 -5.66 18.73
CA LEU A 198 -4.54 -4.90 18.46
C LEU A 198 -4.17 -3.47 18.08
N VAL A 199 -4.76 -2.98 16.99
CA VAL A 199 -4.48 -1.65 16.46
C VAL A 199 -5.75 -0.83 16.29
N THR A 200 -5.66 0.47 16.56
CA THR A 200 -6.61 1.46 16.09
C THR A 200 -6.24 1.85 14.67
N GLU A 201 -7.14 1.63 13.75
CA GLU A 201 -6.89 1.86 12.32
C GLU A 201 -6.98 3.35 12.00
N PHE A 202 -5.98 3.91 11.34
CA PHE A 202 -6.00 5.27 10.80
C PHE A 202 -5.71 5.22 9.29
N PRO A 203 -6.74 4.95 8.48
CA PRO A 203 -6.61 4.82 7.03
C PRO A 203 -6.41 6.20 6.39
N VAL A 204 -5.43 6.27 5.48
CA VAL A 204 -5.11 7.44 4.65
C VAL A 204 -4.91 7.01 3.19
N ASP A 205 -4.48 7.91 2.30
CA ASP A 205 -4.15 7.57 0.92
C ASP A 205 -5.29 6.78 0.26
N PHE A 206 -6.49 7.40 0.22
CA PHE A 206 -7.65 6.85 -0.48
C PHE A 206 -7.47 7.02 -1.99
N LEU A 207 -7.59 5.94 -2.72
CA LEU A 207 -7.45 5.93 -4.18
C LEU A 207 -8.80 6.14 -4.90
N SER A 208 -9.91 5.82 -4.24
CA SER A 208 -11.24 6.07 -4.79
C SER A 208 -11.61 7.54 -4.63
N GLY A 209 -11.64 8.26 -5.75
CA GLY A 209 -12.01 9.68 -5.78
C GLY A 209 -13.53 9.87 -5.78
N ALA A 210 -13.99 10.94 -5.11
CA ALA A 210 -15.37 11.43 -5.25
C ALA A 210 -15.45 12.37 -6.45
N SER A 211 -15.89 11.88 -7.60
CA SER A 211 -16.17 12.69 -8.76
C SER A 211 -17.59 12.43 -9.29
N LYS A 212 -18.21 13.46 -9.89
CA LYS A 212 -19.46 13.25 -10.63
C LYS A 212 -19.13 12.48 -11.91
N LEU A 213 -19.96 11.47 -12.22
CA LEU A 213 -19.82 10.72 -13.47
C LEU A 213 -19.91 11.63 -14.67
N GLY A 214 -18.96 11.50 -15.58
CA GLY A 214 -18.88 12.22 -16.83
C GLY A 214 -18.61 11.29 -18.02
N ILE A 215 -18.63 11.84 -19.22
CA ILE A 215 -18.34 11.07 -20.44
C ILE A 215 -16.96 10.42 -20.44
N LEU A 216 -15.98 11.08 -19.80
CA LEU A 216 -14.60 10.59 -19.70
C LEU A 216 -14.48 9.32 -18.86
N ASP A 217 -15.44 9.04 -17.97
CA ASP A 217 -15.44 7.81 -17.17
C ASP A 217 -15.71 6.54 -17.99
N PHE A 218 -16.23 6.72 -19.21
CA PHE A 218 -16.51 5.65 -20.17
C PHE A 218 -15.46 5.56 -21.29
N LEU A 219 -14.40 6.37 -21.24
CA LEU A 219 -13.31 6.30 -22.19
C LEU A 219 -12.08 5.63 -21.55
N PRO A 220 -11.47 4.63 -22.20
CA PRO A 220 -10.34 3.90 -21.64
C PRO A 220 -9.10 4.79 -21.51
N ASN A 221 -8.39 4.62 -20.39
CA ASN A 221 -7.12 5.29 -20.17
C ASN A 221 -6.14 4.41 -19.38
N ALA A 222 -4.85 4.78 -19.42
CA ALA A 222 -3.77 4.01 -18.80
C ALA A 222 -3.83 4.02 -17.26
N THR A 223 -4.30 5.11 -16.65
CA THR A 223 -4.43 5.21 -15.17
C THR A 223 -5.49 4.24 -14.66
N ALA A 224 -6.65 4.15 -15.33
CA ALA A 224 -7.69 3.20 -14.98
C ALA A 224 -7.20 1.74 -15.10
N PHE A 225 -6.41 1.43 -16.14
CA PHE A 225 -5.79 0.11 -16.28
C PHE A 225 -4.80 -0.20 -15.16
N LYS A 226 -3.94 0.78 -14.80
CA LYS A 226 -3.04 0.67 -13.63
C LYS A 226 -3.82 0.37 -12.35
N ASN A 227 -4.90 1.11 -12.09
CA ASN A 227 -5.75 0.98 -10.91
C ASN A 227 -6.47 -0.39 -10.87
N SER A 228 -6.99 -0.88 -12.00
CA SER A 228 -7.58 -2.22 -12.11
C SER A 228 -6.55 -3.32 -11.84
N SER A 229 -5.33 -3.15 -12.33
CA SER A 229 -4.21 -4.08 -12.06
C SER A 229 -3.81 -4.05 -10.59
N PHE A 230 -3.84 -2.88 -9.98
CA PHE A 230 -3.59 -2.69 -8.55
C PHE A 230 -4.64 -3.42 -7.69
N PHE A 231 -5.93 -3.28 -8.03
CA PHE A 231 -7.02 -4.01 -7.38
C PHE A 231 -6.76 -5.52 -7.35
N VAL A 232 -6.45 -6.12 -8.50
CA VAL A 232 -6.18 -7.57 -8.58
C VAL A 232 -5.01 -7.98 -7.69
N ARG A 233 -3.93 -7.19 -7.71
CA ARG A 233 -2.76 -7.45 -6.85
C ARG A 233 -3.10 -7.40 -5.36
N GLU A 234 -3.89 -6.42 -4.94
CA GLU A 234 -4.30 -6.31 -3.54
C GLU A 234 -5.24 -7.43 -3.12
N MET A 235 -6.19 -7.84 -3.98
CA MET A 235 -7.08 -8.96 -3.72
C MET A 235 -6.31 -10.29 -3.57
N ILE A 236 -5.28 -10.52 -4.41
CA ILE A 236 -4.38 -11.68 -4.26
C ILE A 236 -3.65 -11.62 -2.91
N GLY A 237 -3.14 -10.44 -2.53
CA GLY A 237 -2.50 -10.22 -1.23
C GLY A 237 -3.44 -10.54 -0.06
N ARG A 238 -4.67 -10.04 -0.10
CA ARG A 238 -5.71 -10.35 0.92
C ARG A 238 -6.03 -11.84 0.99
N ALA A 239 -6.24 -12.49 -0.16
CA ALA A 239 -6.49 -13.93 -0.23
C ALA A 239 -5.31 -14.74 0.34
N TYR A 240 -4.07 -14.40 -0.05
CA TYR A 240 -2.88 -15.06 0.47
C TYR A 240 -2.80 -15.00 1.99
N TYR A 241 -2.95 -13.83 2.59
CA TYR A 241 -2.89 -13.70 4.05
C TYR A 241 -4.13 -14.30 4.74
N SER A 242 -5.27 -14.37 4.05
CA SER A 242 -6.45 -15.06 4.57
C SER A 242 -6.31 -16.58 4.62
N LEU A 243 -5.47 -17.15 3.75
CA LEU A 243 -5.19 -18.59 3.74
C LEU A 243 -4.00 -18.95 4.64
N LYS A 244 -3.09 -17.98 4.86
CA LYS A 244 -1.90 -18.18 5.69
C LYS A 244 -2.22 -18.15 7.18
N TYR A 245 -3.23 -17.36 7.55
CA TYR A 245 -3.69 -17.07 8.91
C TYR A 245 -5.19 -17.37 9.09
#